data_31f1c2613d5a7e83f2e010263246ecd3
#
_entry.id   31f1c2613d5a7e83f2e010263246ecd3
#
_cell.length_a   1.000
_cell.length_b   1.000
_cell.length_c   1.000
_cell.angle_alpha   90.00
_cell.angle_beta   90.00
_cell.angle_gamma   90.00
#
_symmetry.space_group_name_H-M   'P 1'
#
loop_
_entity.id
_entity.type
_entity.pdbx_description
1 polymer ?
#
loop_
_entity_poly.entity_id
_entity_poly.type
_entity_poly.pdbx_seq_one_letter_code
_entity_poly.pdbx_strand_id
1 'polypeptide(L)'
;MHAAEQSAFARGVSVETLMDQAGAGVARAVRQFFPKPATCIVFAGKGHNGGDALVAAEQLQRIGWKIDIRLPFAEENCSELTQKKLKALRVATPKLADTIERAPHTIILDGLLGTGAKSFLREPIRTAAREINRLRREENAFVFAIDLPTGLDADSGENDPDDSVIADFTVTIGFAKHGLIVDSALDLVGRIEIVPLPGLWPEAGAPNELAASPDSLSPLLPRRKFSAYKNEFGRIGVVAGSKGFVGAALMTTAGALRAGAGLVEVFVPEEIYEIVASAAPVESMVKPVRRYRDLLEEKIDIWALGPGLGKESASEVLNLIENVRRPMVVDADGLNILADKIHTLRACRGPRLLTPHPGEMKRLMEVGKMARSGIARNFCDQFPVTLLLKGSRSIVCERGKPISYNTTGNPGMASGGMGDVLTGVCAGLAGRELSMYDAGRVGAWICGRAAEISIFQFGASEESLLASDVLAHLGNAFNELRNPSV
;
A
#
# COMPACT_ATOMS: atom_id res chain seq x y z
N MET A 1 -6.57 18.95 8.77
CA MET A 1 -7.36 19.32 7.59
C MET A 1 -7.94 20.73 7.73
N HIS A 2 -8.80 21.01 8.70
CA HIS A 2 -9.48 22.32 8.86
C HIS A 2 -8.54 23.53 8.87
N ALA A 3 -7.43 23.50 9.60
CA ALA A 3 -6.45 24.58 9.62
C ALA A 3 -5.76 24.80 8.25
N ALA A 4 -5.49 23.72 7.51
CA ALA A 4 -4.92 23.82 6.16
C ALA A 4 -5.91 24.43 5.16
N GLU A 5 -7.21 24.11 5.27
CA GLU A 5 -8.27 24.74 4.48
C GLU A 5 -8.41 26.22 4.80
N GLN A 6 -8.44 26.60 6.08
CA GLN A 6 -8.47 27.99 6.50
C GLN A 6 -7.30 28.80 5.92
N SER A 7 -6.09 28.21 5.96
CA SER A 7 -4.92 28.81 5.39
C SER A 7 -5.00 28.96 3.86
N ALA A 8 -5.60 27.98 3.16
CA ALA A 8 -5.83 28.07 1.71
C ALA A 8 -6.84 29.17 1.36
N PHE A 9 -7.95 29.26 2.12
CA PHE A 9 -8.96 30.31 1.94
C PHE A 9 -8.36 31.71 2.15
N ALA A 10 -7.51 31.86 3.17
CA ALA A 10 -6.79 33.14 3.41
C ALA A 10 -5.87 33.54 2.24
N ARG A 11 -5.40 32.56 1.44
CA ARG A 11 -4.62 32.80 0.21
C ARG A 11 -5.48 32.96 -1.06
N GLY A 12 -6.81 33.00 -0.92
CA GLY A 12 -7.74 33.22 -2.04
C GLY A 12 -8.19 31.97 -2.79
N VAL A 13 -7.90 30.76 -2.30
CA VAL A 13 -8.43 29.52 -2.87
C VAL A 13 -9.90 29.42 -2.49
N SER A 14 -10.81 29.23 -3.47
CA SER A 14 -12.23 29.10 -3.20
C SER A 14 -12.62 27.68 -2.78
N VAL A 15 -13.68 27.54 -1.98
CA VAL A 15 -14.28 26.25 -1.63
C VAL A 15 -14.66 25.46 -2.89
N GLU A 16 -15.22 26.16 -3.90
CA GLU A 16 -15.59 25.55 -5.18
C GLU A 16 -14.39 24.96 -5.91
N THR A 17 -13.26 25.67 -5.94
CA THR A 17 -12.01 25.18 -6.56
C THR A 17 -11.53 23.90 -5.88
N LEU A 18 -11.53 23.86 -4.56
CA LEU A 18 -11.11 22.65 -3.82
C LEU A 18 -12.06 21.50 -4.08
N MET A 19 -13.38 21.74 -4.12
CA MET A 19 -14.39 20.73 -4.45
C MET A 19 -14.20 20.16 -5.88
N ASP A 20 -13.93 21.03 -6.86
CA ASP A 20 -13.69 20.58 -8.24
C ASP A 20 -12.42 19.74 -8.34
N GLN A 21 -11.36 20.10 -7.62
CA GLN A 21 -10.13 19.32 -7.56
C GLN A 21 -10.34 17.98 -6.84
N ALA A 22 -11.06 17.97 -5.71
CA ALA A 22 -11.39 16.78 -4.96
C ALA A 22 -12.19 15.79 -5.81
N GLY A 23 -13.30 16.22 -6.39
CA GLY A 23 -14.15 15.38 -7.23
C GLY A 23 -13.41 14.86 -8.48
N ALA A 24 -12.59 15.67 -9.14
CA ALA A 24 -11.75 15.23 -10.25
C ALA A 24 -10.74 14.16 -9.78
N GLY A 25 -10.17 14.30 -8.58
CA GLY A 25 -9.30 13.31 -7.96
C GLY A 25 -10.01 11.99 -7.70
N VAL A 26 -11.24 12.04 -7.15
CA VAL A 26 -12.07 10.85 -6.94
C VAL A 26 -12.36 10.14 -8.26
N ALA A 27 -12.75 10.86 -9.31
CA ALA A 27 -12.99 10.27 -10.63
C ALA A 27 -11.73 9.61 -11.22
N ARG A 28 -10.54 10.20 -11.00
CA ARG A 28 -9.26 9.57 -11.39
C ARG A 28 -9.01 8.30 -10.59
N ALA A 29 -9.24 8.30 -9.29
CA ALA A 29 -9.09 7.13 -8.43
C ALA A 29 -9.99 5.98 -8.90
N VAL A 30 -11.26 6.24 -9.19
CA VAL A 30 -12.16 5.22 -9.76
C VAL A 30 -11.59 4.64 -11.06
N ARG A 31 -11.13 5.49 -11.98
CA ARG A 31 -10.58 5.05 -13.28
C ARG A 31 -9.26 4.29 -13.19
N GLN A 32 -8.49 4.51 -12.15
CA GLN A 32 -7.23 3.79 -11.90
C GLN A 32 -7.48 2.30 -11.68
N PHE A 33 -8.59 1.96 -11.03
CA PHE A 33 -9.01 0.57 -10.77
C PHE A 33 -9.99 0.06 -11.84
N PHE A 34 -10.87 0.91 -12.32
CA PHE A 34 -11.92 0.59 -13.28
C PHE A 34 -11.80 1.47 -14.54
N PRO A 35 -10.86 1.16 -15.45
CA PRO A 35 -10.58 2.02 -16.61
C PRO A 35 -11.70 2.05 -17.65
N LYS A 36 -12.56 1.01 -17.72
CA LYS A 36 -13.71 0.95 -18.62
C LYS A 36 -14.93 1.57 -17.96
N PRO A 37 -15.75 2.35 -18.72
CA PRO A 37 -17.01 2.87 -18.21
C PRO A 37 -17.94 1.75 -17.71
N ALA A 38 -18.65 2.03 -16.62
CA ALA A 38 -19.57 1.12 -15.97
C ALA A 38 -20.80 1.89 -15.42
N THR A 39 -21.59 1.28 -14.53
CA THR A 39 -22.63 1.98 -13.78
C THR A 39 -22.04 2.56 -12.49
N CYS A 40 -22.36 3.81 -12.17
CA CYS A 40 -21.95 4.47 -10.94
C CYS A 40 -23.19 4.99 -10.20
N ILE A 41 -23.45 4.47 -9.01
CA ILE A 41 -24.49 4.92 -8.09
C ILE A 41 -23.85 5.93 -7.13
N VAL A 42 -24.42 7.13 -7.04
CA VAL A 42 -23.85 8.24 -6.27
C VAL A 42 -24.76 8.56 -5.10
N PHE A 43 -24.35 8.24 -3.90
CA PHE A 43 -25.02 8.68 -2.68
C PHE A 43 -24.44 10.02 -2.25
N ALA A 44 -25.18 11.11 -2.51
CA ALA A 44 -24.70 12.44 -2.20
C ALA A 44 -25.41 13.02 -0.96
N GLY A 45 -24.61 13.39 0.03
CA GLY A 45 -25.05 14.14 1.21
C GLY A 45 -25.33 15.60 0.89
N LYS A 46 -25.84 16.34 1.89
CA LYS A 46 -26.20 17.76 1.73
C LYS A 46 -25.01 18.73 1.76
N GLY A 47 -23.83 18.28 2.24
CA GLY A 47 -22.64 19.11 2.44
C GLY A 47 -21.58 18.96 1.34
N HIS A 48 -20.37 19.40 1.64
CA HIS A 48 -19.26 19.42 0.68
C HIS A 48 -18.90 18.03 0.15
N ASN A 49 -18.94 16.99 1.00
CA ASN A 49 -18.66 15.62 0.57
C ASN A 49 -19.63 15.14 -0.53
N GLY A 50 -20.93 15.52 -0.41
CA GLY A 50 -21.91 15.31 -1.48
C GLY A 50 -21.56 16.08 -2.75
N GLY A 51 -21.05 17.31 -2.61
CA GLY A 51 -20.55 18.11 -3.73
C GLY A 51 -19.37 17.45 -4.45
N ASP A 52 -18.41 16.92 -3.71
CA ASP A 52 -17.24 16.18 -4.26
C ASP A 52 -17.70 14.95 -5.06
N ALA A 53 -18.71 14.22 -4.52
CA ALA A 53 -19.30 13.06 -5.19
C ALA A 53 -19.99 13.45 -6.51
N LEU A 54 -20.71 14.55 -6.55
CA LEU A 54 -21.40 15.04 -7.74
C LEU A 54 -20.41 15.52 -8.82
N VAL A 55 -19.32 16.16 -8.43
CA VAL A 55 -18.22 16.53 -9.37
C VAL A 55 -17.57 15.28 -9.93
N ALA A 56 -17.26 14.27 -9.09
CA ALA A 56 -16.71 13.00 -9.56
C ALA A 56 -17.65 12.32 -10.55
N ALA A 57 -18.94 12.27 -10.24
CA ALA A 57 -19.98 11.72 -11.10
C ALA A 57 -20.06 12.44 -12.47
N GLU A 58 -19.96 13.77 -12.49
CA GLU A 58 -19.96 14.55 -13.72
C GLU A 58 -18.73 14.19 -14.60
N GLN A 59 -17.54 14.07 -14.01
CA GLN A 59 -16.34 13.67 -14.75
C GLN A 59 -16.46 12.25 -15.33
N LEU A 60 -17.02 11.31 -14.57
CA LEU A 60 -17.28 9.94 -15.01
C LEU A 60 -18.35 9.92 -16.13
N GLN A 61 -19.44 10.68 -15.98
CA GLN A 61 -20.50 10.77 -16.99
C GLN A 61 -19.97 11.28 -18.34
N ARG A 62 -19.10 12.29 -18.33
CA ARG A 62 -18.49 12.86 -19.54
C ARG A 62 -17.70 11.85 -20.36
N ILE A 63 -17.19 10.79 -19.73
CA ILE A 63 -16.44 9.71 -20.38
C ILE A 63 -17.26 8.43 -20.56
N GLY A 64 -18.59 8.50 -20.44
CA GLY A 64 -19.51 7.44 -20.82
C GLY A 64 -20.04 6.56 -19.69
N TRP A 65 -19.75 6.86 -18.44
CA TRP A 65 -20.35 6.15 -17.32
C TRP A 65 -21.84 6.43 -17.19
N LYS A 66 -22.63 5.42 -16.80
CA LYS A 66 -24.03 5.59 -16.46
C LYS A 66 -24.13 6.03 -15.00
N ILE A 67 -24.73 7.18 -14.73
CA ILE A 67 -24.85 7.75 -13.39
C ILE A 67 -26.27 7.56 -12.86
N ASP A 68 -26.39 7.04 -11.63
CA ASP A 68 -27.63 6.99 -10.83
C ASP A 68 -27.42 7.79 -9.54
N ILE A 69 -28.19 8.87 -9.35
CA ILE A 69 -28.03 9.79 -8.22
C ILE A 69 -29.07 9.46 -7.15
N ARG A 70 -28.61 9.26 -5.92
CA ARG A 70 -29.44 9.00 -4.74
C ARG A 70 -29.19 10.06 -3.67
N LEU A 71 -30.19 10.87 -3.41
CA LEU A 71 -30.16 11.94 -2.41
C LEU A 71 -31.01 11.49 -1.19
N PRO A 72 -30.40 11.32 0.00
CA PRO A 72 -31.15 11.02 1.22
C PRO A 72 -32.01 12.20 1.70
N PHE A 73 -31.68 13.41 1.25
CA PHE A 73 -32.36 14.64 1.60
C PHE A 73 -33.02 15.27 0.37
N ALA A 74 -34.07 16.08 0.58
CA ALA A 74 -34.59 16.93 -0.47
C ALA A 74 -33.51 17.91 -0.97
N GLU A 75 -33.52 18.20 -2.28
CA GLU A 75 -32.50 19.02 -2.95
C GLU A 75 -32.37 20.41 -2.30
N GLU A 76 -33.48 21.00 -1.86
CA GLU A 76 -33.54 22.31 -1.22
C GLU A 76 -32.76 22.35 0.11
N ASN A 77 -32.55 21.19 0.74
CA ASN A 77 -31.81 21.06 1.98
C ASN A 77 -30.29 20.92 1.77
N CYS A 78 -29.84 20.80 0.52
CA CYS A 78 -28.45 20.76 0.17
C CYS A 78 -27.81 22.16 0.21
N SER A 79 -26.49 22.25 0.44
CA SER A 79 -25.77 23.52 0.36
C SER A 79 -25.89 24.11 -1.05
N GLU A 80 -25.84 25.45 -1.17
CA GLU A 80 -25.89 26.13 -2.48
C GLU A 80 -24.90 25.58 -3.48
N LEU A 81 -23.69 25.28 -3.01
CA LEU A 81 -22.64 24.73 -3.87
C LEU A 81 -22.99 23.29 -4.31
N THR A 82 -23.49 22.44 -3.42
CA THR A 82 -23.95 21.08 -3.76
C THR A 82 -25.11 21.12 -4.76
N GLN A 83 -26.07 22.02 -4.58
CA GLN A 83 -27.15 22.23 -5.56
C GLN A 83 -26.63 22.69 -6.93
N LYS A 84 -25.62 23.58 -6.95
CA LYS A 84 -24.96 24.03 -8.19
C LYS A 84 -24.32 22.84 -8.92
N LYS A 85 -23.60 21.97 -8.21
CA LYS A 85 -22.95 20.78 -8.80
C LYS A 85 -23.99 19.75 -9.28
N LEU A 86 -25.08 19.56 -8.56
CA LEU A 86 -26.18 18.69 -8.98
C LEU A 86 -26.82 19.19 -10.29
N LYS A 87 -27.06 20.50 -10.43
CA LYS A 87 -27.57 21.10 -11.67
C LYS A 87 -26.58 20.90 -12.82
N ALA A 88 -25.28 21.10 -12.59
CA ALA A 88 -24.25 20.89 -13.60
C ALA A 88 -24.23 19.45 -14.11
N LEU A 89 -24.29 18.47 -13.20
CA LEU A 89 -24.34 17.04 -13.55
C LEU A 89 -25.56 16.68 -14.42
N ARG A 90 -26.74 17.23 -14.11
CA ARG A 90 -27.98 16.97 -14.89
C ARG A 90 -27.94 17.53 -16.32
N VAL A 91 -27.18 18.59 -16.55
CA VAL A 91 -27.02 19.22 -17.87
C VAL A 91 -25.84 18.61 -18.65
N ALA A 92 -24.95 17.91 -17.98
CA ALA A 92 -23.80 17.27 -18.62
C ALA A 92 -24.27 16.19 -19.60
N THR A 93 -24.05 16.41 -20.89
CA THR A 93 -24.35 15.41 -21.93
C THR A 93 -23.12 14.52 -22.12
N PRO A 94 -23.28 13.17 -22.11
CA PRO A 94 -22.20 12.27 -22.46
C PRO A 94 -21.70 12.55 -23.87
N LYS A 95 -20.41 12.67 -24.06
CA LYS A 95 -19.83 12.89 -25.40
C LYS A 95 -20.05 11.73 -26.38
N LEU A 96 -20.43 10.54 -25.88
CA LEU A 96 -20.57 9.29 -26.65
C LEU A 96 -21.57 8.35 -25.93
N ALA A 97 -22.87 8.62 -25.94
CA ALA A 97 -23.82 7.92 -25.08
C ALA A 97 -24.20 6.48 -25.52
N ASP A 98 -24.30 6.19 -26.82
CA ASP A 98 -25.02 5.01 -27.30
C ASP A 98 -24.17 3.86 -27.83
N THR A 99 -22.85 4.03 -27.98
CA THR A 99 -21.95 3.04 -28.59
C THR A 99 -20.86 2.50 -27.65
N ILE A 100 -20.83 2.93 -26.38
CA ILE A 100 -19.77 2.51 -25.44
C ILE A 100 -20.17 1.18 -24.80
N GLU A 101 -19.33 0.16 -25.00
CA GLU A 101 -19.39 -1.08 -24.24
C GLU A 101 -19.06 -0.79 -22.77
N ARG A 102 -20.03 -1.00 -21.88
CA ARG A 102 -19.87 -0.81 -20.44
C ARG A 102 -19.45 -2.12 -19.78
N ALA A 103 -18.52 -2.02 -18.82
CA ALA A 103 -18.18 -3.16 -17.97
C ALA A 103 -19.38 -3.54 -17.08
N PRO A 104 -19.51 -4.81 -16.68
CA PRO A 104 -20.64 -5.29 -15.88
C PRO A 104 -20.58 -4.84 -14.41
N HIS A 105 -19.56 -4.07 -14.02
CA HIS A 105 -19.38 -3.63 -12.64
C HIS A 105 -20.33 -2.51 -12.26
N THR A 106 -20.74 -2.50 -10.99
CA THR A 106 -21.41 -1.36 -10.36
C THR A 106 -20.44 -0.73 -9.36
N ILE A 107 -20.23 0.56 -9.49
CA ILE A 107 -19.45 1.37 -8.55
C ILE A 107 -20.41 2.22 -7.72
N ILE A 108 -20.16 2.33 -6.42
CA ILE A 108 -20.88 3.22 -5.52
C ILE A 108 -19.94 4.31 -5.05
N LEU A 109 -20.34 5.56 -5.14
CA LEU A 109 -19.68 6.68 -4.48
C LEU A 109 -20.45 6.98 -3.18
N ASP A 110 -19.80 6.76 -2.03
CA ASP A 110 -20.27 7.20 -0.72
C ASP A 110 -19.78 8.63 -0.47
N GLY A 111 -20.60 9.59 -0.85
CA GLY A 111 -20.43 11.02 -0.58
C GLY A 111 -21.39 11.55 0.47
N LEU A 112 -21.91 10.69 1.37
CA LEU A 112 -22.92 11.08 2.34
C LEU A 112 -22.36 12.02 3.41
N LEU A 113 -21.30 11.61 4.11
CA LEU A 113 -20.67 12.37 5.20
C LEU A 113 -19.14 12.34 5.08
N GLY A 114 -18.49 13.44 5.43
CA GLY A 114 -17.02 13.57 5.53
C GLY A 114 -16.58 13.83 6.98
N THR A 115 -15.44 14.48 7.17
CA THR A 115 -14.77 14.70 8.48
C THR A 115 -15.62 15.39 9.57
N GLY A 116 -16.74 16.03 9.22
CA GLY A 116 -17.67 16.63 10.19
C GLY A 116 -18.64 15.66 10.86
N ALA A 117 -18.62 14.39 10.50
CA ALA A 117 -19.53 13.38 11.02
C ALA A 117 -18.99 12.73 12.31
N LYS A 118 -19.90 12.28 13.17
CA LYS A 118 -19.61 11.41 14.32
C LYS A 118 -20.14 10.01 14.06
N SER A 119 -19.62 9.03 14.80
CA SER A 119 -19.81 7.59 14.56
C SER A 119 -21.28 7.11 14.58
N PHE A 120 -22.20 7.80 15.26
CA PHE A 120 -23.61 7.37 15.31
C PHE A 120 -24.43 8.04 14.22
N LEU A 121 -24.85 7.26 13.22
CA LEU A 121 -25.65 7.73 12.11
C LEU A 121 -27.11 7.94 12.51
N ARG A 122 -27.73 9.00 11.98
CA ARG A 122 -29.14 9.32 12.13
C ARG A 122 -29.85 9.20 10.79
N GLU A 123 -31.19 9.00 10.84
CA GLU A 123 -32.00 9.05 9.61
C GLU A 123 -31.94 10.44 8.96
N PRO A 124 -31.93 10.51 7.63
CA PRO A 124 -32.02 9.39 6.66
C PRO A 124 -30.67 8.81 6.25
N ILE A 125 -29.54 9.27 6.79
CA ILE A 125 -28.19 8.82 6.42
C ILE A 125 -27.99 7.35 6.79
N ARG A 126 -28.48 6.90 7.94
CA ARG A 126 -28.42 5.50 8.36
C ARG A 126 -29.03 4.57 7.33
N THR A 127 -30.25 4.88 6.85
CA THR A 127 -30.91 4.09 5.79
C THR A 127 -30.06 4.07 4.52
N ALA A 128 -29.46 5.19 4.10
CA ALA A 128 -28.63 5.26 2.92
C ALA A 128 -27.33 4.44 3.07
N ALA A 129 -26.68 4.47 4.24
CA ALA A 129 -25.49 3.68 4.53
C ALA A 129 -25.79 2.17 4.49
N ARG A 130 -26.90 1.75 5.09
CA ARG A 130 -27.36 0.34 5.01
C ARG A 130 -27.65 -0.10 3.57
N GLU A 131 -28.21 0.78 2.75
CA GLU A 131 -28.45 0.51 1.33
C GLU A 131 -27.15 0.35 0.55
N ILE A 132 -26.13 1.18 0.81
CA ILE A 132 -24.77 1.02 0.23
C ILE A 132 -24.23 -0.38 0.58
N ASN A 133 -24.26 -0.76 1.86
CA ASN A 133 -23.77 -2.05 2.32
C ASN A 133 -24.58 -3.22 1.73
N ARG A 134 -25.90 -3.06 1.54
CA ARG A 134 -26.75 -4.04 0.86
C ARG A 134 -26.31 -4.25 -0.59
N LEU A 135 -26.16 -3.16 -1.36
CA LEU A 135 -25.73 -3.21 -2.76
C LEU A 135 -24.35 -3.83 -2.90
N ARG A 136 -23.41 -3.49 -2.00
CA ARG A 136 -22.08 -4.10 -1.94
C ARG A 136 -22.17 -5.62 -1.77
N ARG A 137 -22.97 -6.10 -0.84
CA ARG A 137 -23.07 -7.52 -0.48
C ARG A 137 -23.88 -8.33 -1.49
N GLU A 138 -25.04 -7.80 -1.98
CA GLU A 138 -26.00 -8.54 -2.76
C GLU A 138 -25.80 -8.39 -4.27
N GLU A 139 -25.25 -7.24 -4.70
CA GLU A 139 -25.04 -6.91 -6.12
C GLU A 139 -23.55 -6.89 -6.50
N ASN A 140 -22.64 -7.27 -5.58
CA ASN A 140 -21.19 -7.22 -5.77
C ASN A 140 -20.69 -5.83 -6.26
N ALA A 141 -21.32 -4.75 -5.77
CA ALA A 141 -20.88 -3.41 -6.10
C ALA A 141 -19.61 -3.04 -5.34
N PHE A 142 -18.70 -2.30 -5.98
CA PHE A 142 -17.49 -1.77 -5.34
C PHE A 142 -17.78 -0.38 -4.75
N VAL A 143 -17.49 -0.19 -3.48
CA VAL A 143 -17.74 1.06 -2.75
C VAL A 143 -16.48 1.91 -2.67
N PHE A 144 -16.56 3.12 -3.19
CA PHE A 144 -15.58 4.18 -3.04
C PHE A 144 -16.12 5.22 -2.04
N ALA A 145 -15.59 5.20 -0.82
CA ALA A 145 -15.89 6.23 0.17
C ALA A 145 -15.06 7.48 -0.13
N ILE A 146 -15.75 8.63 -0.19
CA ILE A 146 -15.13 9.92 -0.43
C ILE A 146 -14.76 10.54 0.91
N ASP A 147 -13.50 10.84 1.07
CA ASP A 147 -12.84 11.37 2.25
C ASP A 147 -12.76 10.36 3.42
N LEU A 148 -13.89 9.80 3.84
CA LEU A 148 -14.04 8.78 4.89
C LEU A 148 -15.25 7.89 4.58
N PRO A 149 -15.24 6.61 4.95
CA PRO A 149 -16.49 5.83 5.00
C PRO A 149 -17.49 6.50 5.92
N THR A 150 -18.72 6.66 5.45
CA THR A 150 -19.78 7.28 6.26
C THR A 150 -20.02 6.49 7.54
N GLY A 151 -19.93 7.15 8.68
CA GLY A 151 -20.04 6.54 10.01
C GLY A 151 -18.71 6.27 10.71
N LEU A 152 -17.58 6.52 10.06
CA LEU A 152 -16.25 6.45 10.67
C LEU A 152 -15.86 7.79 11.28
N ASP A 153 -15.41 7.80 12.52
CA ASP A 153 -14.80 8.99 13.14
C ASP A 153 -13.38 9.23 12.60
N ALA A 154 -13.14 10.46 12.12
CA ALA A 154 -11.90 10.83 11.43
C ALA A 154 -10.64 10.76 12.33
N ASP A 155 -10.80 10.97 13.63
CA ASP A 155 -9.70 11.09 14.58
C ASP A 155 -9.45 9.77 15.33
N SER A 156 -10.51 9.14 15.84
CA SER A 156 -10.41 7.93 16.66
C SER A 156 -10.51 6.62 15.87
N GLY A 157 -11.20 6.65 14.70
CA GLY A 157 -11.58 5.44 13.99
C GLY A 157 -12.74 4.67 14.64
N GLU A 158 -13.43 5.29 15.61
CA GLU A 158 -14.69 4.74 16.13
C GLU A 158 -15.72 4.63 15.02
N ASN A 159 -16.49 3.56 15.04
CA ASN A 159 -17.51 3.29 14.04
C ASN A 159 -18.62 2.42 14.66
N ASP A 160 -19.77 2.40 14.01
CA ASP A 160 -20.84 1.46 14.30
C ASP A 160 -20.77 0.34 13.26
N PRO A 161 -20.42 -0.91 13.61
CA PRO A 161 -20.27 -2.00 12.65
C PRO A 161 -21.53 -2.33 11.85
N ASP A 162 -22.71 -2.03 12.39
CA ASP A 162 -23.99 -2.33 11.75
C ASP A 162 -24.45 -1.23 10.80
N ASP A 163 -24.06 0.02 11.07
CA ASP A 163 -24.56 1.20 10.36
C ASP A 163 -23.51 1.89 9.50
N SER A 164 -22.20 1.77 9.84
CA SER A 164 -21.14 2.41 9.05
C SER A 164 -20.98 1.78 7.67
N VAL A 165 -20.62 2.58 6.68
CA VAL A 165 -20.34 2.10 5.32
C VAL A 165 -19.06 1.28 5.31
N ILE A 166 -19.12 0.12 4.65
CA ILE A 166 -17.95 -0.73 4.37
C ILE A 166 -17.46 -0.39 2.97
N ALA A 167 -16.32 0.28 2.89
CA ALA A 167 -15.69 0.66 1.64
C ALA A 167 -14.67 -0.37 1.16
N ASP A 168 -14.59 -0.60 -0.15
CA ASP A 168 -13.50 -1.31 -0.80
C ASP A 168 -12.31 -0.38 -1.03
N PHE A 169 -12.63 0.90 -1.29
CA PHE A 169 -11.68 1.98 -1.49
C PHE A 169 -12.11 3.21 -0.71
N THR A 170 -11.19 3.82 0.02
CA THR A 170 -11.38 5.15 0.60
C THR A 170 -10.49 6.15 -0.12
N VAL A 171 -11.11 7.11 -0.79
CA VAL A 171 -10.42 8.19 -1.50
C VAL A 171 -10.39 9.40 -0.59
N THR A 172 -9.34 9.52 0.21
CA THR A 172 -9.21 10.60 1.19
C THR A 172 -8.65 11.87 0.55
N ILE A 173 -9.24 13.00 0.90
CA ILE A 173 -8.97 14.29 0.27
C ILE A 173 -7.94 15.08 1.09
N GLY A 174 -6.91 15.60 0.42
CA GLY A 174 -5.81 16.37 0.99
C GLY A 174 -4.86 15.51 1.83
N PHE A 175 -5.21 15.23 3.07
CA PHE A 175 -4.39 14.44 3.99
C PHE A 175 -5.14 13.21 4.51
N ALA A 176 -4.42 12.12 4.72
CA ALA A 176 -4.96 10.96 5.42
C ALA A 176 -5.33 11.33 6.86
N LYS A 177 -6.51 10.89 7.31
CA LYS A 177 -7.02 11.10 8.65
C LYS A 177 -6.54 9.95 9.54
N HIS A 178 -6.29 10.22 10.82
CA HIS A 178 -5.80 9.21 11.76
C HIS A 178 -6.76 8.02 11.88
N GLY A 179 -8.08 8.27 11.89
CA GLY A 179 -9.11 7.22 11.94
C GLY A 179 -9.05 6.21 10.78
N LEU A 180 -8.43 6.58 9.63
CA LEU A 180 -8.27 5.68 8.50
C LEU A 180 -7.17 4.62 8.69
N ILE A 181 -6.23 4.86 9.60
CA ILE A 181 -5.04 4.01 9.76
C ILE A 181 -5.07 3.14 11.02
N VAL A 182 -6.05 3.33 11.89
CA VAL A 182 -6.19 2.52 13.11
C VAL A 182 -6.62 1.09 12.79
N ASP A 183 -6.17 0.14 13.61
CA ASP A 183 -6.40 -1.29 13.36
C ASP A 183 -7.88 -1.69 13.38
N SER A 184 -8.73 -1.01 14.16
CA SER A 184 -10.16 -1.26 14.26
C SER A 184 -10.96 -0.82 13.02
N ALA A 185 -10.42 0.02 12.16
CA ALA A 185 -11.09 0.56 10.98
C ALA A 185 -10.70 -0.14 9.66
N LEU A 186 -9.77 -1.12 9.70
CA LEU A 186 -9.20 -1.72 8.50
C LEU A 186 -10.26 -2.27 7.53
N ASP A 187 -11.23 -3.02 8.06
CA ASP A 187 -12.26 -3.69 7.24
C ASP A 187 -13.34 -2.72 6.74
N LEU A 188 -13.47 -1.54 7.36
CA LEU A 188 -14.37 -0.49 6.88
C LEU A 188 -13.73 0.40 5.82
N VAL A 189 -12.43 0.64 5.94
CA VAL A 189 -11.71 1.62 5.12
C VAL A 189 -11.25 1.03 3.78
N GLY A 190 -10.95 -0.25 3.75
CA GLY A 190 -10.39 -0.89 2.57
C GLY A 190 -9.08 -0.25 2.11
N ARG A 191 -8.87 -0.16 0.82
CA ARG A 191 -7.69 0.45 0.18
C ARG A 191 -7.75 1.98 0.27
N ILE A 192 -6.66 2.63 0.69
CA ILE A 192 -6.61 4.10 0.79
C ILE A 192 -5.97 4.69 -0.47
N GLU A 193 -6.68 5.59 -1.15
CA GLU A 193 -6.13 6.49 -2.15
C GLU A 193 -6.10 7.91 -1.60
N ILE A 194 -5.02 8.65 -1.85
CA ILE A 194 -4.88 10.02 -1.37
C ILE A 194 -4.96 10.95 -2.57
N VAL A 195 -5.94 11.84 -2.57
CA VAL A 195 -6.07 12.92 -3.56
C VAL A 195 -5.41 14.17 -3.00
N PRO A 196 -4.22 14.54 -3.47
CA PRO A 196 -3.58 15.78 -3.05
C PRO A 196 -4.39 16.96 -3.58
N LEU A 197 -4.55 18.00 -2.76
CA LEU A 197 -5.16 19.25 -3.17
C LEU A 197 -4.07 20.32 -3.31
N PRO A 198 -3.80 20.81 -4.52
CA PRO A 198 -2.87 21.91 -4.72
C PRO A 198 -3.28 23.13 -3.90
N GLY A 199 -2.34 23.67 -3.13
CA GLY A 199 -2.60 24.81 -2.24
C GLY A 199 -2.99 24.45 -0.80
N LEU A 200 -3.20 23.17 -0.47
CA LEU A 200 -3.23 22.72 0.92
C LEU A 200 -1.81 22.34 1.37
N TRP A 201 -1.36 22.97 2.43
CA TRP A 201 -0.06 22.67 3.04
C TRP A 201 -0.26 22.13 4.44
N PRO A 202 0.49 21.09 4.85
CA PRO A 202 0.45 20.63 6.23
C PRO A 202 0.90 21.76 7.17
N GLU A 203 0.43 21.72 8.41
CA GLU A 203 0.94 22.61 9.45
C GLU A 203 2.44 22.45 9.63
N ALA A 204 3.11 23.50 10.12
CA ALA A 204 4.54 23.50 10.34
C ALA A 204 4.92 22.44 11.40
N GLY A 205 5.85 21.56 11.04
CA GLY A 205 6.38 20.50 11.89
C GLY A 205 6.55 19.19 11.09
N ALA A 206 7.52 18.37 11.50
CA ALA A 206 7.67 17.05 10.92
C ALA A 206 6.53 16.15 11.43
N PRO A 207 5.76 15.48 10.56
CA PRO A 207 4.71 14.57 11.00
C PRO A 207 5.33 13.36 11.70
N ASN A 208 4.65 12.84 12.72
CA ASN A 208 5.05 11.60 13.40
C ASN A 208 4.60 10.34 12.63
N GLU A 209 3.65 10.49 11.73
CA GLU A 209 3.04 9.44 10.93
C GLU A 209 2.86 9.87 9.48
N LEU A 210 3.05 8.96 8.54
CA LEU A 210 2.93 9.19 7.11
C LEU A 210 2.10 8.07 6.46
N ALA A 211 1.19 8.44 5.57
CA ALA A 211 0.64 7.49 4.62
C ALA A 211 1.54 7.45 3.36
N ALA A 212 1.95 6.27 2.96
CA ALA A 212 2.77 6.09 1.77
C ALA A 212 1.93 6.38 0.52
N SER A 213 2.25 7.46 -0.18
CA SER A 213 1.58 7.91 -1.41
C SER A 213 2.58 8.08 -2.54
N PRO A 214 2.16 8.09 -3.81
CA PRO A 214 3.03 8.38 -4.93
C PRO A 214 3.82 9.68 -4.75
N ASP A 215 3.21 10.74 -4.25
CA ASP A 215 3.88 12.03 -4.01
C ASP A 215 5.02 11.92 -3.00
N SER A 216 4.85 11.08 -1.97
CA SER A 216 5.87 10.89 -0.92
C SER A 216 6.97 9.91 -1.31
N LEU A 217 6.72 9.01 -2.28
CA LEU A 217 7.63 7.92 -2.66
C LEU A 217 8.32 8.15 -4.01
N SER A 218 7.65 8.81 -4.98
CA SER A 218 8.20 9.07 -6.32
C SER A 218 9.57 9.77 -6.30
N PRO A 219 9.81 10.78 -5.43
CA PRO A 219 11.12 11.43 -5.37
C PRO A 219 12.27 10.49 -4.97
N LEU A 220 11.97 9.36 -4.31
CA LEU A 220 12.95 8.34 -3.91
C LEU A 220 13.42 7.48 -5.08
N LEU A 221 12.72 7.52 -6.23
CA LEU A 221 12.97 6.68 -7.40
C LEU A 221 13.28 7.50 -8.65
N PRO A 222 14.37 8.27 -8.68
CA PRO A 222 14.76 9.04 -9.86
C PRO A 222 14.95 8.11 -11.06
N ARG A 223 14.75 8.66 -12.27
CA ARG A 223 15.04 7.93 -13.52
C ARG A 223 16.51 7.57 -13.58
N ARG A 224 16.82 6.40 -14.12
CA ARG A 224 18.19 5.98 -14.39
C ARG A 224 18.82 6.90 -15.44
N LYS A 225 20.10 7.25 -15.25
CA LYS A 225 20.86 7.96 -16.28
C LYS A 225 21.02 7.06 -17.51
N PHE A 226 21.07 7.67 -18.70
CA PHE A 226 21.29 6.92 -19.93
C PHE A 226 22.65 6.17 -19.92
N SER A 227 23.64 6.74 -19.28
CA SER A 227 24.99 6.16 -19.11
C SER A 227 25.13 5.16 -17.96
N ALA A 228 24.03 4.85 -17.25
CA ALA A 228 24.07 3.98 -16.09
C ALA A 228 24.50 2.54 -16.44
N TYR A 229 25.27 1.90 -15.56
CA TYR A 229 25.72 0.54 -15.73
C TYR A 229 25.42 -0.31 -14.47
N LYS A 230 25.51 -1.65 -14.60
CA LYS A 230 24.99 -2.61 -13.61
C LYS A 230 25.55 -2.40 -12.18
N ASN A 231 26.81 -1.98 -12.02
CA ASN A 231 27.41 -1.85 -10.69
C ASN A 231 26.85 -0.65 -9.89
N GLU A 232 26.15 0.31 -10.53
CA GLU A 232 25.49 1.42 -9.86
C GLU A 232 24.19 1.01 -9.12
N PHE A 233 23.73 -0.23 -9.35
CA PHE A 233 22.47 -0.71 -8.78
C PHE A 233 22.64 -1.86 -7.79
N GLY A 234 23.85 -1.99 -7.26
CA GLY A 234 24.21 -2.93 -6.22
C GLY A 234 24.27 -4.39 -6.67
N ARG A 235 25.13 -5.14 -5.98
CA ARG A 235 25.21 -6.59 -6.02
C ARG A 235 24.46 -7.16 -4.84
N ILE A 236 23.37 -7.88 -5.10
CA ILE A 236 22.49 -8.43 -4.08
C ILE A 236 22.88 -9.90 -3.83
N GLY A 237 23.13 -10.26 -2.58
CA GLY A 237 23.30 -11.64 -2.14
C GLY A 237 22.01 -12.16 -1.52
N VAL A 238 21.45 -13.20 -2.12
CA VAL A 238 20.25 -13.88 -1.59
C VAL A 238 20.69 -15.16 -0.88
N VAL A 239 20.42 -15.26 0.41
CA VAL A 239 20.66 -16.46 1.23
C VAL A 239 19.30 -17.03 1.61
N ALA A 240 18.84 -18.01 0.84
CA ALA A 240 17.45 -18.50 0.92
C ALA A 240 17.35 -19.94 0.42
N GLY A 241 16.27 -20.63 0.79
CA GLY A 241 15.95 -21.97 0.34
C GLY A 241 16.65 -23.08 1.12
N SER A 242 15.97 -24.20 1.21
CA SER A 242 16.44 -25.48 1.72
C SER A 242 15.62 -26.59 1.05
N LYS A 243 15.89 -27.85 1.41
CA LYS A 243 15.16 -29.00 0.89
C LYS A 243 13.65 -28.85 1.21
N GLY A 244 12.83 -28.83 0.16
CA GLY A 244 11.38 -28.58 0.24
C GLY A 244 10.98 -27.09 0.12
N PHE A 245 11.92 -26.14 0.20
CA PHE A 245 11.65 -24.70 0.15
C PHE A 245 12.44 -23.96 -0.96
N VAL A 246 12.66 -24.64 -2.08
CA VAL A 246 13.36 -24.10 -3.26
C VAL A 246 12.67 -22.83 -3.80
N GLY A 247 11.33 -22.81 -3.81
CA GLY A 247 10.54 -21.69 -4.31
C GLY A 247 10.85 -20.36 -3.62
N ALA A 248 11.18 -20.38 -2.32
CA ALA A 248 11.51 -19.17 -1.57
C ALA A 248 12.78 -18.48 -2.11
N ALA A 249 13.84 -19.26 -2.44
CA ALA A 249 15.05 -18.74 -3.08
C ALA A 249 14.74 -18.12 -4.45
N LEU A 250 13.91 -18.79 -5.26
CA LEU A 250 13.54 -18.33 -6.61
C LEU A 250 12.72 -17.02 -6.57
N MET A 251 11.70 -16.95 -5.69
CA MET A 251 10.85 -15.78 -5.54
C MET A 251 11.64 -14.57 -5.02
N THR A 252 12.50 -14.76 -4.02
CA THR A 252 13.36 -13.69 -3.49
C THR A 252 14.32 -13.16 -4.56
N THR A 253 14.93 -14.08 -5.34
CA THR A 253 15.82 -13.74 -6.45
C THR A 253 15.11 -12.94 -7.52
N ALA A 254 13.93 -13.40 -7.96
CA ALA A 254 13.12 -12.72 -8.95
C ALA A 254 12.67 -11.33 -8.46
N GLY A 255 12.29 -11.22 -7.19
CA GLY A 255 11.95 -9.94 -6.56
C GLY A 255 13.09 -8.93 -6.63
N ALA A 256 14.33 -9.34 -6.29
CA ALA A 256 15.50 -8.48 -6.36
C ALA A 256 15.81 -8.01 -7.80
N LEU A 257 15.78 -8.94 -8.77
CA LEU A 257 16.00 -8.62 -10.19
C LEU A 257 14.93 -7.64 -10.72
N ARG A 258 13.65 -7.92 -10.45
CA ARG A 258 12.52 -7.10 -10.90
C ARG A 258 12.46 -5.73 -10.22
N ALA A 259 13.05 -5.59 -9.02
CA ALA A 259 13.22 -4.30 -8.34
C ALA A 259 14.42 -3.49 -8.88
N GLY A 260 15.17 -4.06 -9.80
CA GLY A 260 16.22 -3.37 -10.53
C GLY A 260 17.63 -3.49 -9.95
N ALA A 261 17.90 -4.56 -9.20
CA ALA A 261 19.27 -4.93 -8.81
C ALA A 261 20.20 -5.00 -10.02
N GLY A 262 21.45 -4.58 -9.84
CA GLY A 262 22.45 -4.63 -10.90
C GLY A 262 22.98 -6.03 -11.15
N LEU A 263 23.20 -6.78 -10.08
CA LEU A 263 23.63 -8.18 -10.07
C LEU A 263 22.95 -8.91 -8.91
N VAL A 264 22.56 -10.18 -9.11
CA VAL A 264 22.00 -11.02 -8.04
C VAL A 264 22.77 -12.34 -7.97
N GLU A 265 23.30 -12.63 -6.79
CA GLU A 265 23.95 -13.89 -6.46
C GLU A 265 23.09 -14.64 -5.44
N VAL A 266 22.78 -15.89 -5.74
CA VAL A 266 21.92 -16.74 -4.90
C VAL A 266 22.78 -17.80 -4.23
N PHE A 267 22.82 -17.78 -2.93
CA PHE A 267 23.59 -18.69 -2.10
C PHE A 267 22.66 -19.73 -1.47
N VAL A 268 22.77 -20.97 -1.92
CA VAL A 268 21.89 -22.08 -1.50
C VAL A 268 22.71 -23.25 -0.95
N PRO A 269 22.15 -24.08 -0.04
CA PRO A 269 22.76 -25.33 0.36
C PRO A 269 23.15 -26.20 -0.84
N GLU A 270 24.31 -26.86 -0.78
CA GLU A 270 24.83 -27.70 -1.87
C GLU A 270 23.81 -28.77 -2.34
N GLU A 271 23.00 -29.29 -1.43
CA GLU A 271 22.00 -30.33 -1.70
C GLU A 271 20.86 -29.89 -2.63
N ILE A 272 20.56 -28.59 -2.73
CA ILE A 272 19.52 -28.03 -3.61
C ILE A 272 20.09 -27.22 -4.76
N TYR A 273 21.42 -27.12 -4.87
CA TYR A 273 22.09 -26.28 -5.85
C TYR A 273 21.65 -26.55 -7.29
N GLU A 274 21.68 -27.81 -7.73
CA GLU A 274 21.33 -28.20 -9.10
C GLU A 274 19.87 -27.83 -9.43
N ILE A 275 18.96 -28.05 -8.46
CA ILE A 275 17.54 -27.75 -8.62
C ILE A 275 17.34 -26.23 -8.76
N VAL A 276 17.96 -25.44 -7.89
CA VAL A 276 17.85 -23.99 -7.95
C VAL A 276 18.54 -23.43 -9.19
N ALA A 277 19.73 -23.93 -9.55
CA ALA A 277 20.46 -23.48 -10.73
C ALA A 277 19.70 -23.75 -12.04
N SER A 278 18.91 -24.83 -12.08
CA SER A 278 18.09 -25.14 -13.27
C SER A 278 16.81 -24.29 -13.37
N ALA A 279 16.29 -23.76 -12.25
CA ALA A 279 15.01 -23.05 -12.18
C ALA A 279 15.15 -21.54 -11.96
N ALA A 280 16.31 -21.05 -11.54
CA ALA A 280 16.55 -19.64 -11.27
C ALA A 280 16.47 -18.79 -12.54
N PRO A 281 16.08 -17.51 -12.42
CA PRO A 281 16.18 -16.57 -13.53
C PRO A 281 17.60 -16.59 -14.11
N VAL A 282 17.70 -16.68 -15.44
CA VAL A 282 18.99 -16.81 -16.15
C VAL A 282 19.95 -15.62 -15.92
N GLU A 283 19.42 -14.49 -15.46
CA GLU A 283 20.16 -13.29 -15.09
C GLU A 283 20.83 -13.39 -13.71
N SER A 284 20.54 -14.43 -12.94
CA SER A 284 21.12 -14.63 -11.59
C SER A 284 22.31 -15.60 -11.62
N MET A 285 23.17 -15.49 -10.62
CA MET A 285 24.31 -16.38 -10.42
C MET A 285 24.05 -17.25 -9.19
N VAL A 286 23.84 -18.54 -9.39
CA VAL A 286 23.60 -19.48 -8.29
C VAL A 286 24.92 -20.07 -7.80
N LYS A 287 25.14 -20.04 -6.50
CA LYS A 287 26.35 -20.54 -5.84
C LYS A 287 26.01 -21.55 -4.75
N PRO A 288 26.65 -22.73 -4.71
CA PRO A 288 26.48 -23.66 -3.61
C PRO A 288 27.20 -23.19 -2.36
N VAL A 289 26.62 -23.38 -1.19
CA VAL A 289 27.16 -23.01 0.11
C VAL A 289 27.26 -24.26 0.99
N ARG A 290 28.47 -24.54 1.50
CA ARG A 290 28.73 -25.57 2.52
C ARG A 290 28.65 -25.04 3.94
N ARG A 291 29.08 -23.80 4.13
CA ARG A 291 29.10 -23.12 5.44
C ARG A 291 28.74 -21.66 5.23
N TYR A 292 27.69 -21.21 5.87
CA TYR A 292 27.23 -19.81 5.73
C TYR A 292 28.24 -18.79 6.26
N ARG A 293 29.12 -19.17 7.21
CA ARG A 293 30.17 -18.27 7.69
C ARG A 293 31.17 -17.83 6.60
N ASP A 294 31.31 -18.60 5.53
CA ASP A 294 32.24 -18.28 4.43
C ASP A 294 31.70 -17.07 3.62
N LEU A 295 30.42 -16.77 3.70
CA LEU A 295 29.75 -15.62 3.06
C LEU A 295 30.19 -14.26 3.64
N LEU A 296 30.83 -14.21 4.81
CA LEU A 296 31.38 -12.97 5.38
C LEU A 296 32.41 -12.30 4.50
N GLU A 297 33.10 -13.07 3.67
CA GLU A 297 34.15 -12.61 2.76
C GLU A 297 33.63 -12.26 1.34
N GLU A 298 32.36 -12.54 1.06
CA GLU A 298 31.75 -12.26 -0.25
C GLU A 298 31.56 -10.76 -0.48
N LYS A 299 31.82 -10.32 -1.70
CA LYS A 299 31.69 -8.91 -2.11
C LYS A 299 30.26 -8.59 -2.53
N ILE A 300 29.39 -8.54 -1.55
CA ILE A 300 27.98 -8.23 -1.70
C ILE A 300 27.69 -6.83 -1.12
N ASP A 301 26.87 -6.05 -1.78
CA ASP A 301 26.48 -4.72 -1.34
C ASP A 301 25.27 -4.76 -0.42
N ILE A 302 24.26 -5.60 -0.72
CA ILE A 302 23.04 -5.78 0.06
C ILE A 302 22.73 -7.27 0.18
N TRP A 303 22.31 -7.70 1.35
CA TRP A 303 21.88 -9.07 1.61
C TRP A 303 20.37 -9.20 1.77
N ALA A 304 19.79 -10.26 1.23
CA ALA A 304 18.46 -10.77 1.52
C ALA A 304 18.60 -12.16 2.14
N LEU A 305 18.18 -12.33 3.39
CA LEU A 305 18.44 -13.53 4.16
C LEU A 305 17.18 -14.04 4.85
N GLY A 306 16.92 -15.33 4.76
CA GLY A 306 15.95 -16.00 5.61
C GLY A 306 14.88 -16.82 4.92
N PRO A 307 14.30 -16.42 3.77
CA PRO A 307 13.21 -17.15 3.14
C PRO A 307 13.56 -18.63 2.93
N GLY A 308 12.82 -19.54 3.59
CA GLY A 308 12.95 -20.98 3.43
C GLY A 308 14.30 -21.59 3.83
N LEU A 309 15.07 -20.96 4.71
CA LEU A 309 16.39 -21.47 5.15
C LEU A 309 16.30 -22.67 6.08
N GLY A 310 15.19 -22.84 6.81
CA GLY A 310 15.13 -23.76 7.94
C GLY A 310 15.96 -23.30 9.13
N LYS A 311 16.14 -24.18 10.13
CA LYS A 311 16.87 -23.85 11.37
C LYS A 311 18.16 -24.67 11.57
N GLU A 312 18.52 -25.51 10.63
CA GLU A 312 19.66 -26.44 10.77
C GLU A 312 20.99 -25.70 10.98
N SER A 313 21.19 -24.56 10.30
CA SER A 313 22.38 -23.74 10.40
C SER A 313 22.20 -22.48 11.24
N ALA A 314 21.32 -22.48 12.26
CA ALA A 314 20.93 -21.31 13.03
C ALA A 314 22.12 -20.50 13.58
N SER A 315 23.16 -21.15 14.11
CA SER A 315 24.34 -20.47 14.67
C SER A 315 25.14 -19.71 13.59
N GLU A 316 25.26 -20.25 12.39
CA GLU A 316 25.96 -19.60 11.28
C GLU A 316 25.13 -18.45 10.69
N VAL A 317 23.82 -18.62 10.60
CA VAL A 317 22.89 -17.57 10.16
C VAL A 317 22.89 -16.40 11.15
N LEU A 318 22.87 -16.65 12.47
CA LEU A 318 23.02 -15.61 13.49
C LEU A 318 24.34 -14.86 13.35
N ASN A 319 25.43 -15.60 13.10
CA ASN A 319 26.74 -15.00 12.87
C ASN A 319 26.75 -14.08 11.65
N LEU A 320 26.06 -14.43 10.55
CA LEU A 320 25.90 -13.54 9.40
C LEU A 320 25.09 -12.28 9.77
N ILE A 321 23.94 -12.46 10.44
CA ILE A 321 23.09 -11.34 10.85
C ILE A 321 23.87 -10.36 11.73
N GLU A 322 24.72 -10.85 12.64
CA GLU A 322 25.51 -10.01 13.53
C GLU A 322 26.67 -9.31 12.79
N ASN A 323 27.46 -10.08 12.02
CA ASN A 323 28.80 -9.65 11.60
C ASN A 323 28.88 -9.05 10.20
N VAL A 324 27.91 -9.28 9.31
CA VAL A 324 27.86 -8.61 8.01
C VAL A 324 27.72 -7.09 8.20
N ARG A 325 28.68 -6.33 7.63
CA ARG A 325 28.70 -4.86 7.73
C ARG A 325 27.80 -4.17 6.73
N ARG A 326 27.39 -4.87 5.69
CA ARG A 326 26.51 -4.36 4.63
C ARG A 326 25.05 -4.42 5.08
N PRO A 327 24.17 -3.58 4.52
CA PRO A 327 22.73 -3.66 4.80
C PRO A 327 22.17 -5.05 4.49
N MET A 328 21.20 -5.49 5.31
CA MET A 328 20.60 -6.82 5.17
C MET A 328 19.09 -6.75 5.44
N VAL A 329 18.30 -7.34 4.55
CA VAL A 329 16.89 -7.64 4.77
C VAL A 329 16.80 -9.03 5.38
N VAL A 330 16.12 -9.17 6.52
CA VAL A 330 15.95 -10.43 7.25
C VAL A 330 14.48 -10.77 7.35
N ASP A 331 14.08 -11.93 6.84
CA ASP A 331 12.70 -12.40 6.81
C ASP A 331 12.57 -13.86 7.23
N ALA A 332 11.36 -14.33 7.45
CA ALA A 332 10.98 -15.73 7.61
C ALA A 332 11.86 -16.49 8.62
N ASP A 333 12.58 -17.54 8.17
CA ASP A 333 13.41 -18.34 9.07
C ASP A 333 14.58 -17.56 9.68
N GLY A 334 15.07 -16.52 9.01
CA GLY A 334 16.02 -15.58 9.60
C GLY A 334 15.46 -14.89 10.85
N LEU A 335 14.20 -14.49 10.82
CA LEU A 335 13.48 -13.92 11.96
C LEU A 335 13.19 -14.97 13.05
N ASN A 336 12.82 -16.19 12.64
CA ASN A 336 12.60 -17.28 13.57
C ASN A 336 13.86 -17.66 14.34
N ILE A 337 15.03 -17.59 13.69
CA ILE A 337 16.33 -17.82 14.30
C ILE A 337 16.71 -16.67 15.25
N LEU A 338 16.43 -15.42 14.84
CA LEU A 338 16.65 -14.23 15.67
C LEU A 338 15.81 -14.24 16.95
N ALA A 339 14.59 -14.78 16.91
CA ALA A 339 13.68 -14.80 18.06
C ALA A 339 14.33 -15.48 19.29
N ASP A 340 15.11 -16.53 19.08
CA ASP A 340 15.81 -17.25 20.13
C ASP A 340 16.99 -16.45 20.71
N LYS A 341 17.48 -15.44 19.98
CA LYS A 341 18.67 -14.63 20.33
C LYS A 341 18.48 -13.16 19.93
N ILE A 342 17.34 -12.57 20.25
CA ILE A 342 16.92 -11.22 19.80
C ILE A 342 17.97 -10.13 20.15
N HIS A 343 18.71 -10.29 21.24
CA HIS A 343 19.74 -9.33 21.65
C HIS A 343 20.91 -9.21 20.65
N THR A 344 21.08 -10.17 19.74
CA THR A 344 22.04 -10.09 18.62
C THR A 344 21.85 -8.80 17.82
N LEU A 345 20.61 -8.29 17.70
CA LEU A 345 20.31 -7.05 16.99
C LEU A 345 21.04 -5.82 17.55
N ARG A 346 21.43 -5.82 18.83
CA ARG A 346 22.18 -4.70 19.44
C ARG A 346 23.65 -4.70 19.02
N ALA A 347 24.18 -5.85 18.58
CA ALA A 347 25.57 -6.03 18.17
C ALA A 347 25.76 -6.03 16.65
N CYS A 348 24.69 -5.90 15.86
CA CYS A 348 24.75 -5.91 14.41
C CYS A 348 25.70 -4.82 13.87
N ARG A 349 26.63 -5.22 13.02
CA ARG A 349 27.65 -4.33 12.45
C ARG A 349 27.18 -3.48 11.29
N GLY A 350 26.00 -3.74 10.74
CA GLY A 350 25.41 -3.00 9.62
C GLY A 350 23.90 -2.83 9.76
N PRO A 351 23.25 -2.03 8.91
CA PRO A 351 21.82 -1.81 8.93
C PRO A 351 21.02 -3.09 8.71
N ARG A 352 19.92 -3.26 9.43
CA ARG A 352 18.99 -4.40 9.29
C ARG A 352 17.57 -3.91 9.05
N LEU A 353 16.93 -4.44 7.99
CA LEU A 353 15.49 -4.33 7.76
C LEU A 353 14.88 -5.69 8.10
N LEU A 354 14.03 -5.71 9.12
CA LEU A 354 13.28 -6.91 9.51
C LEU A 354 11.86 -6.81 8.92
N THR A 355 11.35 -7.92 8.38
CA THR A 355 10.06 -7.94 7.68
C THR A 355 9.06 -8.94 8.30
N PRO A 356 8.82 -8.91 9.65
CA PRO A 356 7.96 -9.90 10.28
C PRO A 356 6.48 -9.71 9.90
N HIS A 357 5.77 -10.83 9.70
CA HIS A 357 4.32 -10.86 9.80
C HIS A 357 3.88 -10.90 11.28
N PRO A 358 2.59 -10.69 11.63
CA PRO A 358 2.18 -10.64 13.04
C PRO A 358 2.57 -11.87 13.88
N GLY A 359 2.57 -13.05 13.29
CA GLY A 359 2.99 -14.28 13.97
C GLY A 359 4.50 -14.32 14.28
N GLU A 360 5.35 -13.83 13.38
CA GLU A 360 6.79 -13.69 13.57
C GLU A 360 7.08 -12.59 14.62
N MET A 361 6.35 -11.47 14.55
CA MET A 361 6.50 -10.38 15.51
C MET A 361 6.24 -10.83 16.96
N LYS A 362 5.21 -11.67 17.17
CA LYS A 362 4.92 -12.26 18.48
C LYS A 362 6.04 -13.16 19.02
N ARG A 363 6.89 -13.71 18.15
CA ARG A 363 8.07 -14.48 18.57
C ARG A 363 9.27 -13.58 18.89
N LEU A 364 9.36 -12.42 18.23
CA LEU A 364 10.45 -11.45 18.44
C LEU A 364 10.28 -10.62 19.72
N MET A 365 9.04 -10.30 20.11
CA MET A 365 8.73 -9.57 21.34
C MET A 365 7.33 -9.87 21.86
N GLU A 366 7.11 -9.64 23.13
CA GLU A 366 5.77 -9.67 23.73
C GLU A 366 4.95 -8.45 23.23
N VAL A 367 3.84 -8.72 22.55
CA VAL A 367 3.03 -7.66 21.91
C VAL A 367 1.85 -7.20 22.79
N GLY A 368 1.36 -8.05 23.71
CA GLY A 368 0.23 -7.72 24.59
C GLY A 368 -1.00 -7.25 23.82
N LYS A 369 -1.60 -6.15 24.30
CA LYS A 369 -2.75 -5.46 23.68
C LYS A 369 -2.36 -4.18 22.93
N MET A 370 -1.09 -3.99 22.62
CA MET A 370 -0.62 -2.81 21.90
C MET A 370 -1.15 -2.78 20.47
N ALA A 371 -1.50 -1.58 19.97
CA ALA A 371 -1.73 -1.33 18.55
C ALA A 371 -0.45 -1.62 17.75
N ARG A 372 -0.58 -1.99 16.47
CA ARG A 372 0.57 -2.35 15.62
C ARG A 372 1.61 -1.23 15.51
N SER A 373 1.19 0.03 15.47
CA SER A 373 2.11 1.18 15.48
C SER A 373 2.90 1.27 16.80
N GLY A 374 2.25 1.02 17.92
CA GLY A 374 2.91 0.96 19.23
C GLY A 374 3.92 -0.19 19.33
N ILE A 375 3.58 -1.37 18.80
CA ILE A 375 4.50 -2.51 18.70
C ILE A 375 5.72 -2.14 17.87
N ALA A 376 5.52 -1.55 16.69
CA ALA A 376 6.60 -1.16 15.79
C ALA A 376 7.53 -0.11 16.42
N ARG A 377 6.95 0.91 17.07
CA ARG A 377 7.72 1.96 17.74
C ARG A 377 8.53 1.39 18.90
N ASN A 378 7.89 0.63 19.79
CA ASN A 378 8.55 0.01 20.93
C ASN A 378 9.72 -0.89 20.51
N PHE A 379 9.55 -1.69 19.45
CA PHE A 379 10.61 -2.54 18.93
C PHE A 379 11.80 -1.74 18.40
N CYS A 380 11.56 -0.71 17.57
CA CYS A 380 12.62 0.13 17.02
C CYS A 380 13.31 1.01 18.09
N ASP A 381 12.63 1.31 19.19
CA ASP A 381 13.23 2.02 20.33
C ASP A 381 14.18 1.11 21.13
N GLN A 382 13.94 -0.21 21.15
CA GLN A 382 14.80 -1.18 21.84
C GLN A 382 15.99 -1.65 20.99
N PHE A 383 15.81 -1.70 19.65
CA PHE A 383 16.80 -2.24 18.72
C PHE A 383 17.10 -1.26 17.59
N PRO A 384 18.39 -1.08 17.18
CA PRO A 384 18.79 -0.16 16.11
C PRO A 384 18.52 -0.78 14.72
N VAL A 385 17.26 -1.01 14.40
CA VAL A 385 16.84 -1.65 13.15
C VAL A 385 15.72 -0.86 12.48
N THR A 386 15.50 -1.12 11.20
CA THR A 386 14.26 -0.78 10.52
C THR A 386 13.32 -1.97 10.61
N LEU A 387 12.06 -1.74 10.90
CA LEU A 387 11.01 -2.76 10.95
C LEU A 387 9.96 -2.48 9.87
N LEU A 388 9.66 -3.48 9.04
CA LEU A 388 8.49 -3.53 8.17
C LEU A 388 7.54 -4.58 8.75
N LEU A 389 6.59 -4.16 9.57
CA LEU A 389 5.58 -5.04 10.14
C LEU A 389 4.50 -5.33 9.08
N LYS A 390 4.53 -6.54 8.53
CA LYS A 390 3.61 -7.00 7.47
C LYS A 390 2.17 -7.12 7.99
N GLY A 391 1.23 -6.95 7.09
CA GLY A 391 -0.21 -7.10 7.33
C GLY A 391 -1.02 -6.15 6.47
N SER A 392 -2.35 -6.18 6.60
CA SER A 392 -3.20 -5.13 6.02
C SER A 392 -2.67 -3.78 6.46
N ARG A 393 -2.33 -2.91 5.51
CA ARG A 393 -1.66 -1.64 5.78
C ARG A 393 -0.33 -1.84 6.56
N SER A 394 0.65 -2.47 5.89
CA SER A 394 1.99 -2.70 6.46
C SER A 394 2.60 -1.42 7.00
N ILE A 395 3.32 -1.53 8.12
CA ILE A 395 3.92 -0.40 8.84
C ILE A 395 5.43 -0.45 8.70
N VAL A 396 6.06 0.66 8.28
CA VAL A 396 7.51 0.80 8.31
C VAL A 396 7.91 1.79 9.41
N CYS A 397 8.77 1.35 10.30
CA CYS A 397 9.24 2.10 11.46
C CYS A 397 10.77 2.03 11.58
N GLU A 398 11.36 3.15 11.97
CA GLU A 398 12.78 3.27 12.34
C GLU A 398 12.89 4.36 13.42
N ARG A 399 13.81 4.18 14.35
CA ARG A 399 14.01 5.18 15.42
C ARG A 399 14.32 6.57 14.83
N GLY A 400 13.61 7.60 15.30
CA GLY A 400 13.81 8.98 14.86
C GLY A 400 13.17 9.33 13.53
N LYS A 401 12.45 8.39 12.89
CA LYS A 401 11.67 8.64 11.67
C LYS A 401 10.17 8.52 11.93
N PRO A 402 9.32 9.17 11.13
CA PRO A 402 7.88 8.95 11.16
C PRO A 402 7.52 7.48 10.97
N ILE A 403 6.41 7.03 11.55
CA ILE A 403 5.83 5.74 11.16
C ILE A 403 5.18 5.90 9.79
N SER A 404 5.51 5.02 8.85
CA SER A 404 4.91 5.02 7.51
C SER A 404 3.93 3.86 7.36
N TYR A 405 2.70 4.17 6.95
CA TYR A 405 1.65 3.20 6.67
C TYR A 405 1.55 2.98 5.17
N ASN A 406 1.62 1.73 4.73
CA ASN A 406 1.39 1.37 3.34
C ASN A 406 -0.09 1.53 2.98
N THR A 407 -0.39 2.07 1.80
CA THR A 407 -1.76 2.34 1.36
C THR A 407 -2.26 1.35 0.31
N THR A 408 -1.39 0.53 -0.28
CA THR A 408 -1.68 -0.39 -1.37
C THR A 408 -1.80 -1.83 -0.91
N GLY A 409 -2.40 -2.66 -1.76
CA GLY A 409 -2.60 -4.08 -1.54
C GLY A 409 -4.08 -4.48 -1.51
N ASN A 410 -4.33 -5.76 -1.48
CA ASN A 410 -5.65 -6.36 -1.45
C ASN A 410 -5.63 -7.69 -0.67
N PRO A 411 -6.80 -8.24 -0.28
CA PRO A 411 -6.88 -9.50 0.48
C PRO A 411 -6.26 -10.71 -0.22
N GLY A 412 -6.22 -10.75 -1.56
CA GLY A 412 -5.59 -11.84 -2.33
C GLY A 412 -4.09 -12.01 -2.06
N MET A 413 -3.44 -10.98 -1.49
CA MET A 413 -2.03 -11.10 -1.07
C MET A 413 -1.83 -11.99 0.15
N ALA A 414 -2.89 -12.51 0.76
CA ALA A 414 -2.81 -13.48 1.86
C ALA A 414 -2.47 -14.89 1.35
N SER A 415 -1.42 -15.02 0.53
CA SER A 415 -0.96 -16.27 -0.08
C SER A 415 0.55 -16.47 0.07
N GLY A 416 1.03 -17.70 -0.13
CA GLY A 416 2.44 -18.04 0.00
C GLY A 416 3.33 -17.34 -1.03
N GLY A 417 4.58 -17.02 -0.66
CA GLY A 417 5.58 -16.42 -1.55
C GLY A 417 5.55 -14.89 -1.60
N MET A 418 4.48 -14.22 -1.14
CA MET A 418 4.38 -12.76 -1.14
C MET A 418 5.48 -12.11 -0.29
N GLY A 419 5.82 -12.70 0.86
CA GLY A 419 6.92 -12.26 1.73
C GLY A 419 8.28 -12.40 1.05
N ASP A 420 8.50 -13.53 0.34
CA ASP A 420 9.75 -13.81 -0.36
C ASP A 420 10.00 -12.78 -1.48
N VAL A 421 8.95 -12.45 -2.25
CA VAL A 421 8.99 -11.39 -3.26
C VAL A 421 9.31 -10.03 -2.61
N LEU A 422 8.62 -9.67 -1.52
CA LEU A 422 8.86 -8.40 -0.80
C LEU A 422 10.31 -8.30 -0.29
N THR A 423 10.85 -9.39 0.26
CA THR A 423 12.23 -9.46 0.74
C THR A 423 13.23 -9.16 -0.38
N GLY A 424 13.03 -9.79 -1.54
CA GLY A 424 13.83 -9.53 -2.74
C GLY A 424 13.69 -8.09 -3.25
N VAL A 425 12.47 -7.58 -3.32
CA VAL A 425 12.17 -6.21 -3.75
C VAL A 425 12.83 -5.18 -2.84
N CYS A 426 12.74 -5.34 -1.51
CA CYS A 426 13.40 -4.44 -0.56
C CYS A 426 14.92 -4.45 -0.73
N ALA A 427 15.53 -5.63 -0.92
CA ALA A 427 16.97 -5.76 -1.15
C ALA A 427 17.39 -5.09 -2.47
N GLY A 428 16.65 -5.30 -3.56
CA GLY A 428 16.90 -4.66 -4.85
C GLY A 428 16.79 -3.13 -4.79
N LEU A 429 15.83 -2.61 -4.03
CA LEU A 429 15.66 -1.18 -3.80
C LEU A 429 16.79 -0.59 -2.95
N ALA A 430 17.23 -1.29 -1.89
CA ALA A 430 18.39 -0.89 -1.09
C ALA A 430 19.69 -0.86 -1.93
N GLY A 431 19.81 -1.76 -2.90
CA GLY A 431 20.92 -1.75 -3.88
C GLY A 431 20.97 -0.49 -4.76
N ARG A 432 19.89 0.30 -4.79
CA ARG A 432 19.80 1.60 -5.45
C ARG A 432 20.04 2.78 -4.50
N GLU A 433 20.78 2.56 -3.43
CA GLU A 433 21.12 3.55 -2.40
C GLU A 433 19.94 4.06 -1.57
N LEU A 434 18.77 3.41 -1.61
CA LEU A 434 17.71 3.74 -0.67
C LEU A 434 18.11 3.29 0.74
N SER A 435 17.77 4.12 1.74
CA SER A 435 17.85 3.70 3.14
C SER A 435 16.96 2.46 3.38
N MET A 436 17.24 1.66 4.41
CA MET A 436 16.39 0.52 4.75
C MET A 436 14.95 0.93 5.02
N TYR A 437 14.75 2.09 5.63
CA TYR A 437 13.41 2.67 5.84
C TYR A 437 12.71 2.98 4.51
N ASP A 438 13.37 3.62 3.56
CA ASP A 438 12.76 3.98 2.29
C ASP A 438 12.60 2.76 1.38
N ALA A 439 13.54 1.81 1.41
CA ALA A 439 13.40 0.53 0.69
C ALA A 439 12.18 -0.26 1.18
N GLY A 440 11.92 -0.28 2.50
CA GLY A 440 10.72 -0.87 3.08
C GLY A 440 9.44 -0.18 2.64
N ARG A 441 9.40 1.16 2.67
CA ARG A 441 8.24 1.97 2.25
C ARG A 441 7.89 1.75 0.77
N VAL A 442 8.87 1.92 -0.09
CA VAL A 442 8.71 1.76 -1.54
C VAL A 442 8.40 0.30 -1.88
N GLY A 443 9.09 -0.66 -1.26
CA GLY A 443 8.90 -2.10 -1.49
C GLY A 443 7.48 -2.55 -1.16
N ALA A 444 6.96 -2.16 0.01
CA ALA A 444 5.59 -2.48 0.41
C ALA A 444 4.56 -1.87 -0.56
N TRP A 445 4.75 -0.61 -0.94
CA TRP A 445 3.84 0.08 -1.86
C TRP A 445 3.84 -0.56 -3.26
N ILE A 446 5.01 -0.84 -3.82
CA ILE A 446 5.17 -1.44 -5.16
C ILE A 446 4.58 -2.85 -5.21
N CYS A 447 4.84 -3.71 -4.21
CA CYS A 447 4.26 -5.05 -4.16
C CYS A 447 2.73 -5.01 -4.05
N GLY A 448 2.21 -4.13 -3.19
CA GLY A 448 0.76 -3.94 -3.05
C GLY A 448 0.12 -3.44 -4.35
N ARG A 449 0.73 -2.44 -5.01
CA ARG A 449 0.20 -1.90 -6.27
C ARG A 449 0.29 -2.91 -7.42
N ALA A 450 1.35 -3.71 -7.50
CA ALA A 450 1.46 -4.77 -8.49
C ALA A 450 0.36 -5.82 -8.33
N ALA A 451 0.01 -6.18 -7.09
CA ALA A 451 -1.12 -7.06 -6.79
C ALA A 451 -2.47 -6.46 -7.22
N GLU A 452 -2.69 -5.17 -6.96
CA GLU A 452 -3.90 -4.46 -7.41
C GLU A 452 -4.00 -4.43 -8.95
N ILE A 453 -2.92 -4.14 -9.64
CA ILE A 453 -2.85 -4.14 -11.11
C ILE A 453 -3.23 -5.53 -11.65
N SER A 454 -2.70 -6.59 -11.06
CA SER A 454 -3.02 -7.96 -11.46
C SER A 454 -4.52 -8.25 -11.39
N ILE A 455 -5.21 -7.83 -10.33
CA ILE A 455 -6.64 -8.04 -10.16
C ILE A 455 -7.46 -7.11 -11.07
N PHE A 456 -7.25 -5.80 -10.97
CA PHE A 456 -8.17 -4.83 -11.57
C PHE A 456 -7.90 -4.56 -13.05
N GLN A 457 -6.70 -4.84 -13.54
CA GLN A 457 -6.32 -4.55 -14.94
C GLN A 457 -6.06 -5.81 -15.77
N PHE A 458 -5.64 -6.91 -15.13
CA PHE A 458 -5.25 -8.16 -15.83
C PHE A 458 -6.13 -9.36 -15.50
N GLY A 459 -7.18 -9.19 -14.69
CA GLY A 459 -8.25 -10.16 -14.50
C GLY A 459 -7.94 -11.31 -13.55
N ALA A 460 -6.96 -11.22 -12.69
CA ALA A 460 -6.84 -12.10 -11.53
C ALA A 460 -8.00 -11.82 -10.55
N SER A 461 -8.34 -12.79 -9.72
CA SER A 461 -9.23 -12.61 -8.57
C SER A 461 -8.42 -12.63 -7.27
N GLU A 462 -9.04 -12.26 -6.15
CA GLU A 462 -8.38 -12.34 -4.84
C GLU A 462 -7.98 -13.80 -4.51
N GLU A 463 -8.78 -14.79 -4.94
CA GLU A 463 -8.50 -16.21 -4.72
C GLU A 463 -7.41 -16.77 -5.65
N SER A 464 -7.26 -16.20 -6.86
CA SER A 464 -6.32 -16.71 -7.87
C SER A 464 -4.98 -15.98 -7.88
N LEU A 465 -4.83 -14.90 -7.11
CA LEU A 465 -3.62 -14.09 -7.09
C LEU A 465 -2.44 -14.87 -6.51
N LEU A 466 -1.38 -14.97 -7.30
CA LEU A 466 -0.12 -15.61 -6.93
C LEU A 466 1.01 -14.59 -6.77
N ALA A 467 2.06 -14.95 -6.04
CA ALA A 467 3.27 -14.14 -5.92
C ALA A 467 3.97 -13.91 -7.27
N SER A 468 3.85 -14.84 -8.21
CA SER A 468 4.31 -14.70 -9.60
C SER A 468 3.58 -13.60 -10.38
N ASP A 469 2.30 -13.37 -10.09
CA ASP A 469 1.54 -12.28 -10.71
C ASP A 469 2.02 -10.93 -10.20
N VAL A 470 2.32 -10.84 -8.90
CA VAL A 470 2.97 -9.64 -8.33
C VAL A 470 4.30 -9.37 -9.02
N LEU A 471 5.15 -10.39 -9.18
CA LEU A 471 6.42 -10.27 -9.91
C LEU A 471 6.24 -9.78 -11.35
N ALA A 472 5.21 -10.28 -12.04
CA ALA A 472 4.92 -9.88 -13.43
C ALA A 472 4.58 -8.40 -13.56
N HIS A 473 3.90 -7.84 -12.56
CA HIS A 473 3.38 -6.47 -12.60
C HIS A 473 4.19 -5.43 -11.78
N LEU A 474 5.34 -5.81 -11.19
CA LEU A 474 6.22 -4.86 -10.51
C LEU A 474 6.63 -3.69 -11.42
N GLY A 475 6.93 -3.96 -12.70
CA GLY A 475 7.30 -2.93 -13.67
C GLY A 475 6.19 -1.90 -13.90
N ASN A 476 4.95 -2.35 -13.96
CA ASN A 476 3.78 -1.47 -14.09
C ASN A 476 3.65 -0.57 -12.86
N ALA A 477 3.75 -1.14 -11.65
CA ALA A 477 3.69 -0.39 -10.41
C ALA A 477 4.83 0.65 -10.29
N PHE A 478 6.05 0.34 -10.72
CA PHE A 478 7.15 1.31 -10.80
C PHE A 478 6.85 2.46 -11.76
N ASN A 479 6.24 2.18 -12.91
CA ASN A 479 5.88 3.20 -13.88
C ASN A 479 4.79 4.14 -13.34
N GLU A 480 3.76 3.60 -12.69
CA GLU A 480 2.73 4.40 -12.05
C GLU A 480 3.29 5.26 -10.90
N LEU A 481 4.18 4.69 -10.07
CA LEU A 481 4.81 5.45 -8.99
C LEU A 481 5.64 6.63 -9.49
N ARG A 482 6.34 6.48 -10.63
CA ARG A 482 7.14 7.56 -11.23
C ARG A 482 6.32 8.60 -11.98
N ASN A 483 5.18 8.21 -12.48
CA ASN A 483 4.29 9.07 -13.26
C ASN A 483 2.90 8.97 -12.63
N PRO A 484 2.72 9.48 -11.40
CA PRO A 484 1.38 9.52 -10.81
C PRO A 484 0.47 10.24 -11.79
N SER A 485 -0.68 9.63 -12.11
CA SER A 485 -1.65 10.22 -13.02
C SER A 485 -2.06 11.58 -12.47
N VAL A 486 -1.63 12.66 -13.14
CA VAL A 486 -1.93 14.05 -12.78
C VAL A 486 -3.42 14.35 -12.99
#